data_ec484d6c06fb5b7d560eb1cdeebd28b3
#
_entry.id   ec484d6c06fb5b7d560eb1cdeebd28b3
#
_cell.length_a   1.000
_cell.length_b   1.000
_cell.length_c   1.000
_cell.angle_alpha   90.00
_cell.angle_beta   90.00
_cell.angle_gamma   90.00
#
_symmetry.space_group_name_H-M   'P 1'
#
loop_
_entity.id
_entity.type
_entity.pdbx_description
1 polymer ?
#
loop_
_entity_poly.entity_id
_entity_poly.type
_entity_poly.pdbx_seq_one_letter_code
_entity_poly.pdbx_strand_id
1 'polypeptide(L)'
;MSRGLGDVYKRQTSDSTEIKEENYVHKNRISNEKLELEKEYQTIKDKKHEAYSYKYHLIDMLRLSKFTFMEKRAQKWENYKYTFNRRNFLLQNGLYIAIILIFIALCVITPIKKGTPLLTYNNILNILQQASPRMFLALGVAGLILLTGTDLSVGRMVGMGMTTATIIMHQGINTGSVFGHIFDFTGVPTGARVVIALLACIVLCTFFTSIAGFFTAKFKMHPFISTMANMLVIFGIVTYATKGVSFGAIEPVIPNMIIPKLNGFPTIILWAVAAIAIVWFIWNKTTFGKNLYAVGGNPEAAAVSGISVFAVTLGAFVMAGILYGFGSWLECARMVGSGSAAYGQGWDMDAIAACVVGGVSFTG
;
A
#
# COMPACT_ATOMS: atom_id res chain seq x y z
N MET A 1 -20.94 -63.33 -47.16
CA MET A 1 -20.78 -61.95 -47.67
C MET A 1 -20.68 -60.88 -46.55
N SER A 2 -20.68 -61.20 -45.26
CA SER A 2 -20.67 -60.20 -44.18
C SER A 2 -19.29 -59.90 -43.54
N ARG A 3 -18.22 -60.70 -43.87
CA ARG A 3 -16.87 -60.49 -43.31
C ARG A 3 -16.07 -59.38 -44.03
N GLY A 4 -16.32 -59.19 -45.34
CA GLY A 4 -15.57 -58.19 -46.12
C GLY A 4 -15.94 -56.72 -45.86
N LEU A 5 -17.16 -56.44 -45.48
CA LEU A 5 -17.61 -55.09 -45.21
C LEU A 5 -17.07 -54.53 -43.85
N GLY A 6 -16.88 -55.43 -42.87
CA GLY A 6 -16.30 -55.07 -41.59
C GLY A 6 -14.82 -54.67 -41.65
N ASP A 7 -14.05 -55.33 -42.55
CA ASP A 7 -12.64 -55.02 -42.70
C ASP A 7 -12.38 -53.75 -43.55
N VAL A 8 -13.27 -53.45 -44.51
CA VAL A 8 -13.22 -52.21 -45.29
C VAL A 8 -13.59 -51.02 -44.39
N TYR A 9 -14.57 -51.19 -43.50
CA TYR A 9 -14.96 -50.13 -42.55
C TYR A 9 -13.86 -49.90 -41.48
N LYS A 10 -13.19 -50.96 -41.03
CA LYS A 10 -12.05 -50.83 -40.10
C LYS A 10 -10.85 -50.16 -40.76
N ARG A 11 -10.54 -50.44 -42.02
CA ARG A 11 -9.48 -49.77 -42.78
C ARG A 11 -9.81 -48.29 -43.03
N GLN A 12 -11.03 -47.94 -43.43
CA GLN A 12 -11.46 -46.54 -43.63
C GLN A 12 -11.47 -45.74 -42.33
N THR A 13 -11.83 -46.32 -41.19
CA THR A 13 -11.75 -45.66 -39.89
C THR A 13 -10.31 -45.54 -39.38
N SER A 14 -9.42 -46.52 -39.66
CA SER A 14 -8.00 -46.43 -39.34
C SER A 14 -7.33 -45.33 -40.17
N ASP A 15 -7.54 -45.29 -41.50
CA ASP A 15 -6.98 -44.23 -42.35
C ASP A 15 -7.50 -42.83 -41.96
N SER A 16 -8.76 -42.69 -41.53
CA SER A 16 -9.29 -41.41 -41.11
C SER A 16 -8.77 -40.93 -39.73
N THR A 17 -8.39 -41.86 -38.84
CA THR A 17 -7.75 -41.55 -37.57
C THR A 17 -6.28 -41.22 -37.76
N GLU A 18 -5.55 -41.93 -38.60
CA GLU A 18 -4.16 -41.61 -38.93
C GLU A 18 -4.03 -40.21 -39.58
N ILE A 19 -4.89 -39.90 -40.56
CA ILE A 19 -4.93 -38.55 -41.18
C ILE A 19 -5.26 -37.46 -40.16
N LYS A 20 -6.11 -37.72 -39.18
CA LYS A 20 -6.41 -36.75 -38.11
C LYS A 20 -5.23 -36.57 -37.16
N GLU A 21 -4.51 -37.61 -36.85
CA GLU A 21 -3.32 -37.59 -36.00
C GLU A 21 -2.15 -36.88 -36.69
N GLU A 22 -1.90 -37.17 -37.99
CA GLU A 22 -0.92 -36.41 -38.78
C GLU A 22 -1.27 -34.93 -38.90
N ASN A 23 -2.52 -34.59 -39.15
CA ASN A 23 -2.95 -33.20 -39.19
C ASN A 23 -2.80 -32.51 -37.85
N TYR A 24 -3.03 -33.19 -36.72
CA TYR A 24 -2.80 -32.69 -35.38
C TYR A 24 -1.32 -32.42 -35.09
N VAL A 25 -0.44 -33.36 -35.46
CA VAL A 25 1.01 -33.25 -35.35
C VAL A 25 1.54 -32.10 -36.22
N HIS A 26 1.10 -31.99 -37.46
CA HIS A 26 1.45 -30.87 -38.35
C HIS A 26 0.98 -29.52 -37.80
N LYS A 27 -0.23 -29.43 -37.25
CA LYS A 27 -0.76 -28.19 -36.64
C LYS A 27 0.03 -27.79 -35.44
N ASN A 28 0.42 -28.75 -34.60
CA ASN A 28 1.26 -28.47 -33.42
C ASN A 28 2.68 -28.04 -33.82
N ARG A 29 3.26 -28.65 -34.87
CA ARG A 29 4.56 -28.26 -35.39
C ARG A 29 4.55 -26.83 -35.93
N ILE A 30 3.55 -26.48 -36.74
CA ILE A 30 3.36 -25.12 -37.25
C ILE A 30 3.17 -24.12 -36.09
N SER A 31 2.42 -24.52 -35.06
CA SER A 31 2.21 -23.66 -33.84
C SER A 31 3.53 -23.43 -33.11
N ASN A 32 4.35 -24.48 -32.94
CA ASN A 32 5.64 -24.37 -32.26
C ASN A 32 6.63 -23.54 -33.07
N GLU A 33 6.72 -23.75 -34.38
CA GLU A 33 7.57 -22.96 -35.27
C GLU A 33 7.16 -21.46 -35.28
N LYS A 34 5.87 -21.15 -35.25
CA LYS A 34 5.37 -19.78 -35.11
C LYS A 34 5.79 -19.17 -33.76
N LEU A 35 5.72 -19.95 -32.69
CA LEU A 35 6.12 -19.51 -31.36
C LEU A 35 7.64 -19.23 -31.27
N GLU A 36 8.45 -20.06 -31.91
CA GLU A 36 9.90 -19.89 -32.01
C GLU A 36 10.24 -18.62 -32.83
N LEU A 37 9.59 -18.45 -33.96
CA LEU A 37 9.77 -17.28 -34.82
C LEU A 37 9.36 -15.98 -34.10
N GLU A 38 8.32 -16.02 -33.31
CA GLU A 38 7.88 -14.90 -32.50
C GLU A 38 8.88 -14.57 -31.37
N LYS A 39 9.49 -15.61 -30.76
CA LYS A 39 10.58 -15.45 -29.78
C LYS A 39 11.83 -14.84 -30.42
N GLU A 40 12.24 -15.34 -31.60
CA GLU A 40 13.37 -14.78 -32.31
C GLU A 40 13.14 -13.33 -32.74
N TYR A 41 11.94 -13.00 -33.21
CA TYR A 41 11.57 -11.63 -33.56
C TYR A 41 11.61 -10.70 -32.35
N GLN A 42 11.13 -11.16 -31.18
CA GLN A 42 11.25 -10.40 -29.95
C GLN A 42 12.72 -10.22 -29.53
N THR A 43 13.54 -11.25 -29.65
CA THR A 43 14.97 -11.19 -29.31
C THR A 43 15.72 -10.18 -30.20
N ILE A 44 15.43 -10.17 -31.51
CA ILE A 44 16.00 -9.19 -32.43
C ILE A 44 15.55 -7.78 -32.08
N LYS A 45 14.28 -7.60 -31.74
CA LYS A 45 13.72 -6.32 -31.35
C LYS A 45 14.34 -5.81 -30.05
N ASP A 46 14.54 -6.69 -29.08
CA ASP A 46 15.17 -6.36 -27.79
C ASP A 46 16.65 -5.99 -27.98
N LYS A 47 17.41 -6.75 -28.77
CA LYS A 47 18.79 -6.41 -29.12
C LYS A 47 18.90 -5.07 -29.85
N LYS A 48 17.95 -4.76 -30.72
CA LYS A 48 17.90 -3.46 -31.39
C LYS A 48 17.63 -2.33 -30.41
N HIS A 49 16.73 -2.54 -29.42
CA HIS A 49 16.47 -1.57 -28.37
C HIS A 49 17.68 -1.37 -27.45
N GLU A 50 18.38 -2.45 -27.08
CA GLU A 50 19.63 -2.38 -26.32
C GLU A 50 20.72 -1.60 -27.06
N ALA A 51 20.91 -1.85 -28.35
CA ALA A 51 21.90 -1.16 -29.15
C ALA A 51 21.61 0.34 -29.25
N TYR A 52 20.33 0.73 -29.40
CA TYR A 52 19.95 2.16 -29.39
C TYR A 52 20.14 2.79 -27.99
N SER A 53 19.74 2.11 -26.94
CA SER A 53 19.93 2.59 -25.56
C SER A 53 21.41 2.79 -25.23
N TYR A 54 22.27 1.82 -25.63
CA TYR A 54 23.72 1.92 -25.46
C TYR A 54 24.34 3.06 -26.26
N LYS A 55 23.90 3.26 -27.51
CA LYS A 55 24.34 4.39 -28.35
C LYS A 55 24.05 5.74 -27.65
N TYR A 56 22.84 5.91 -27.13
CA TYR A 56 22.48 7.17 -26.46
C TYR A 56 23.19 7.34 -25.12
N HIS A 57 23.41 6.24 -24.40
CA HIS A 57 24.23 6.26 -23.18
C HIS A 57 25.67 6.69 -23.45
N LEU A 58 26.29 6.21 -24.54
CA LEU A 58 27.62 6.67 -24.96
C LEU A 58 27.63 8.15 -25.37
N ILE A 59 26.62 8.59 -26.09
CA ILE A 59 26.46 10.01 -26.45
C ILE A 59 26.29 10.86 -25.19
N ASP A 60 25.54 10.41 -24.22
CA ASP A 60 25.36 11.08 -22.92
C ASP A 60 26.68 11.16 -22.14
N MET A 61 27.44 10.08 -22.07
CA MET A 61 28.75 10.08 -21.40
C MET A 61 29.75 11.05 -22.07
N LEU A 62 29.76 11.10 -23.40
CA LEU A 62 30.67 11.98 -24.16
C LEU A 62 30.30 13.46 -24.07
N ARG A 63 29.04 13.79 -23.75
CA ARG A 63 28.50 15.15 -23.79
C ARG A 63 27.99 15.69 -22.46
N LEU A 64 28.09 14.91 -21.36
CA LEU A 64 27.47 15.20 -20.05
C LEU A 64 27.74 16.59 -19.48
N SER A 65 28.79 17.28 -19.91
CA SER A 65 29.14 18.63 -19.43
C SER A 65 28.60 19.78 -20.28
N LYS A 66 28.08 19.52 -21.50
CA LYS A 66 27.79 20.56 -22.49
C LYS A 66 26.31 20.69 -22.92
N PHE A 67 25.42 19.80 -22.49
CA PHE A 67 24.01 19.88 -22.90
C PHE A 67 23.24 20.96 -22.15
N THR A 68 22.55 21.80 -22.91
CA THR A 68 21.48 22.67 -22.39
C THR A 68 20.28 21.85 -21.91
N PHE A 69 19.46 22.42 -21.03
CA PHE A 69 18.25 21.74 -20.51
C PHE A 69 17.30 21.27 -21.62
N MET A 70 17.17 22.08 -22.70
CA MET A 70 16.30 21.74 -23.85
C MET A 70 16.85 20.55 -24.65
N GLU A 71 18.15 20.49 -24.87
CA GLU A 71 18.80 19.38 -25.58
C GLU A 71 18.70 18.07 -24.79
N LYS A 72 18.88 18.11 -23.46
CA LYS A 72 18.65 16.96 -22.58
C LYS A 72 17.21 16.44 -22.68
N ARG A 73 16.23 17.34 -22.75
CA ARG A 73 14.83 16.98 -22.88
C ARG A 73 14.52 16.37 -24.26
N ALA A 74 15.05 16.95 -25.32
CA ALA A 74 14.89 16.44 -26.68
C ALA A 74 15.51 15.04 -26.82
N GLN A 75 16.70 14.83 -26.30
CA GLN A 75 17.38 13.55 -26.34
C GLN A 75 16.67 12.47 -25.51
N LYS A 76 16.16 12.80 -24.32
CA LYS A 76 15.31 11.88 -23.54
C LYS A 76 14.06 11.47 -24.30
N TRP A 77 13.45 12.43 -25.02
CA TRP A 77 12.26 12.17 -25.83
C TRP A 77 12.56 11.26 -27.03
N GLU A 78 13.69 11.48 -27.67
CA GLU A 78 14.15 10.68 -28.81
C GLU A 78 14.49 9.25 -28.36
N ASN A 79 15.25 9.10 -27.27
CA ASN A 79 15.54 7.82 -26.67
C ASN A 79 14.26 7.07 -26.28
N TYR A 80 13.29 7.77 -25.66
CA TYR A 80 11.99 7.20 -25.31
C TYR A 80 11.25 6.66 -26.54
N LYS A 81 11.24 7.35 -27.68
CA LYS A 81 10.60 6.88 -28.91
C LYS A 81 11.19 5.57 -29.41
N TYR A 82 12.51 5.40 -29.36
CA TYR A 82 13.20 4.20 -29.82
C TYR A 82 13.11 3.03 -28.85
N THR A 83 13.05 3.30 -27.53
CA THR A 83 12.95 2.26 -26.50
C THR A 83 11.52 1.93 -26.13
N PHE A 84 10.51 2.64 -26.67
CA PHE A 84 9.11 2.45 -26.33
C PHE A 84 8.58 1.08 -26.76
N ASN A 85 8.25 0.25 -25.79
CA ASN A 85 7.57 -1.02 -26.01
C ASN A 85 6.16 -0.95 -25.42
N ARG A 86 5.13 -1.03 -26.29
CA ARG A 86 3.72 -0.94 -25.88
C ARG A 86 3.34 -1.96 -24.80
N ARG A 87 3.84 -3.21 -24.91
CA ARG A 87 3.54 -4.28 -23.94
C ARG A 87 4.11 -3.93 -22.57
N ASN A 88 5.38 -3.55 -22.49
CA ASN A 88 6.03 -3.17 -21.24
C ASN A 88 5.40 -1.90 -20.65
N PHE A 89 5.05 -0.93 -21.48
CA PHE A 89 4.35 0.27 -21.02
C PHE A 89 3.00 -0.07 -20.39
N LEU A 90 2.19 -0.92 -21.04
CA LEU A 90 0.89 -1.34 -20.50
C LEU A 90 1.04 -2.20 -19.24
N LEU A 91 2.04 -3.09 -19.16
CA LEU A 91 2.29 -3.87 -17.97
C LEU A 91 2.74 -3.02 -16.78
N GLN A 92 3.58 -2.01 -17.01
CA GLN A 92 4.06 -1.11 -15.96
C GLN A 92 3.03 -0.06 -15.55
N ASN A 93 2.23 0.45 -16.49
CA ASN A 93 1.31 1.56 -16.24
C ASN A 93 -0.17 1.15 -16.31
N GLY A 94 -0.49 -0.11 -16.58
CA GLY A 94 -1.87 -0.57 -16.78
C GLY A 94 -2.78 -0.28 -15.58
N LEU A 95 -2.26 -0.44 -14.36
CA LEU A 95 -3.00 -0.11 -13.14
C LEU A 95 -3.32 1.39 -13.06
N TYR A 96 -2.36 2.27 -13.34
CA TYR A 96 -2.58 3.72 -13.34
C TYR A 96 -3.56 4.15 -14.43
N ILE A 97 -3.47 3.54 -15.62
CA ILE A 97 -4.41 3.78 -16.73
C ILE A 97 -5.81 3.37 -16.31
N ALA A 98 -5.99 2.20 -15.69
CA ALA A 98 -7.28 1.73 -15.20
C ALA A 98 -7.87 2.68 -14.14
N ILE A 99 -7.06 3.14 -13.18
CA ILE A 99 -7.49 4.11 -12.15
C ILE A 99 -7.94 5.42 -12.80
N ILE A 100 -7.18 5.95 -13.77
CA ILE A 100 -7.54 7.18 -14.48
C ILE A 100 -8.84 7.01 -15.25
N LEU A 101 -9.03 5.88 -15.94
CA LEU A 101 -10.26 5.60 -16.68
C LEU A 101 -11.48 5.51 -15.75
N ILE A 102 -11.35 4.81 -14.60
CA ILE A 102 -12.39 4.74 -13.57
C ILE A 102 -12.70 6.14 -13.03
N PHE A 103 -11.67 6.95 -12.75
CA PHE A 103 -11.84 8.30 -12.26
C PHE A 103 -12.58 9.19 -13.27
N ILE A 104 -12.22 9.12 -14.55
CA ILE A 104 -12.92 9.83 -15.63
C ILE A 104 -14.38 9.37 -15.71
N ALA A 105 -14.64 8.07 -15.66
CA ALA A 105 -15.99 7.52 -15.67
C ALA A 105 -16.82 8.05 -14.49
N LEU A 106 -16.25 8.10 -13.28
CA LEU A 106 -16.89 8.69 -12.11
C LEU A 106 -17.16 10.19 -12.26
N CYS A 107 -16.25 10.94 -12.88
CA CYS A 107 -16.45 12.37 -13.18
C CYS A 107 -17.62 12.62 -14.13
N VAL A 108 -17.91 11.69 -15.03
CA VAL A 108 -19.04 11.77 -15.97
C VAL A 108 -20.36 11.28 -15.32
N ILE A 109 -20.31 10.16 -14.60
CA ILE A 109 -21.50 9.52 -14.02
C ILE A 109 -22.08 10.31 -12.83
N THR A 110 -21.20 10.88 -12.00
CA THR A 110 -21.65 11.57 -10.76
C THR A 110 -22.55 12.77 -11.03
N PRO A 111 -22.24 13.69 -11.96
CA PRO A 111 -23.14 14.79 -12.31
C PRO A 111 -24.49 14.31 -12.84
N ILE A 112 -24.49 13.25 -13.64
CA ILE A 112 -25.71 12.68 -14.23
C ILE A 112 -26.65 12.10 -13.15
N LYS A 113 -26.06 11.42 -12.14
CA LYS A 113 -26.88 10.78 -11.09
C LYS A 113 -27.19 11.68 -9.90
N LYS A 114 -26.28 12.58 -9.52
CA LYS A 114 -26.41 13.42 -8.31
C LYS A 114 -26.58 14.91 -8.58
N GLY A 115 -26.51 15.36 -9.84
CA GLY A 115 -26.64 16.77 -10.21
C GLY A 115 -25.48 17.68 -9.77
N THR A 116 -24.44 17.11 -9.14
CA THR A 116 -23.28 17.88 -8.65
C THR A 116 -21.99 17.33 -9.24
N PRO A 117 -21.06 18.19 -9.73
CA PRO A 117 -19.82 17.72 -10.31
C PRO A 117 -18.88 17.14 -9.24
N LEU A 118 -18.19 16.04 -9.60
CA LEU A 118 -17.22 15.39 -8.72
C LEU A 118 -16.01 16.31 -8.45
N LEU A 119 -15.55 17.01 -9.47
CA LEU A 119 -14.39 17.91 -9.40
C LEU A 119 -14.78 19.31 -8.91
N THR A 120 -15.35 19.38 -7.71
CA THR A 120 -15.57 20.66 -7.01
C THR A 120 -14.45 20.87 -5.99
N TYR A 121 -14.01 22.10 -5.80
CA TYR A 121 -12.96 22.45 -4.82
C TYR A 121 -13.23 21.84 -3.44
N ASN A 122 -14.45 21.98 -2.93
CA ASN A 122 -14.85 21.43 -1.64
C ASN A 122 -14.76 19.89 -1.62
N ASN A 123 -15.12 19.23 -2.71
CA ASN A 123 -15.07 17.76 -2.77
C ASN A 123 -13.63 17.25 -2.84
N ILE A 124 -12.75 17.94 -3.56
CA ILE A 124 -11.31 17.66 -3.59
C ILE A 124 -10.72 17.79 -2.18
N LEU A 125 -11.04 18.88 -1.48
CA LEU A 125 -10.60 19.06 -0.09
C LEU A 125 -11.13 17.98 0.84
N ASN A 126 -12.38 17.55 0.67
CA ASN A 126 -12.97 16.45 1.44
C ASN A 126 -12.24 15.11 1.18
N ILE A 127 -11.89 14.81 -0.08
CA ILE A 127 -11.12 13.62 -0.42
C ILE A 127 -9.74 13.66 0.25
N LEU A 128 -9.03 14.78 0.15
CA LEU A 128 -7.71 14.97 0.76
C LEU A 128 -7.79 14.89 2.29
N GLN A 129 -8.84 15.45 2.90
CA GLN A 129 -9.08 15.38 4.33
C GLN A 129 -9.31 13.93 4.81
N GLN A 130 -10.04 13.12 4.04
CA GLN A 130 -10.26 11.71 4.35
C GLN A 130 -9.02 10.86 4.10
N ALA A 131 -8.23 11.18 3.10
CA ALA A 131 -6.98 10.49 2.78
C ALA A 131 -5.87 10.78 3.80
N SER A 132 -5.89 11.93 4.48
CA SER A 132 -4.81 12.38 5.35
C SER A 132 -4.47 11.42 6.50
N PRO A 133 -5.41 10.95 7.35
CA PRO A 133 -5.09 9.96 8.38
C PRO A 133 -4.66 8.62 7.79
N ARG A 134 -5.27 8.19 6.68
CA ARG A 134 -4.93 6.94 5.98
C ARG A 134 -3.52 6.96 5.40
N MET A 135 -2.99 8.15 5.07
CA MET A 135 -1.61 8.32 4.62
C MET A 135 -0.60 7.86 5.69
N PHE A 136 -0.86 8.16 6.96
CA PHE A 136 -0.02 7.68 8.07
C PHE A 136 0.03 6.15 8.12
N LEU A 137 -1.11 5.51 7.90
CA LEU A 137 -1.22 4.05 7.89
C LEU A 137 -0.45 3.46 6.70
N ALA A 138 -0.66 4.02 5.51
CA ALA A 138 0.04 3.61 4.31
C ALA A 138 1.56 3.77 4.43
N LEU A 139 2.05 4.88 5.01
CA LEU A 139 3.48 5.10 5.26
C LEU A 139 4.05 4.06 6.24
N GLY A 140 3.30 3.68 7.27
CA GLY A 140 3.70 2.63 8.19
C GLY A 140 3.81 1.26 7.51
N VAL A 141 2.77 0.88 6.77
CA VAL A 141 2.74 -0.38 5.99
C VAL A 141 3.83 -0.41 4.92
N ALA A 142 4.08 0.72 4.24
CA ALA A 142 5.10 0.80 3.20
C ALA A 142 6.50 0.41 3.71
N GLY A 143 6.85 0.82 4.93
CA GLY A 143 8.11 0.43 5.57
C GLY A 143 8.22 -1.08 5.80
N LEU A 144 7.10 -1.76 6.07
CA LEU A 144 7.06 -3.21 6.25
C LEU A 144 7.04 -3.96 4.92
N ILE A 145 6.39 -3.41 3.89
CA ILE A 145 6.42 -3.96 2.53
C ILE A 145 7.85 -3.94 1.97
N LEU A 146 8.63 -2.88 2.24
CA LEU A 146 10.05 -2.83 1.87
C LEU A 146 10.87 -3.97 2.51
N LEU A 147 10.44 -4.53 3.63
CA LEU A 147 11.01 -5.73 4.26
C LEU A 147 10.35 -7.03 3.78
N THR A 148 9.68 -7.01 2.63
CA THR A 148 8.92 -8.15 2.06
C THR A 148 7.79 -8.65 2.95
N GLY A 149 7.30 -7.81 3.87
CA GLY A 149 6.24 -8.13 4.81
C GLY A 149 4.98 -7.29 4.59
N THR A 150 3.88 -7.71 5.21
CA THR A 150 2.64 -6.93 5.27
C THR A 150 2.15 -6.88 6.71
N ASP A 151 1.39 -5.85 7.05
CA ASP A 151 0.75 -5.74 8.36
C ASP A 151 -0.77 -5.73 8.21
N LEU A 152 -1.41 -6.81 8.65
CA LEU A 152 -2.86 -6.95 8.67
C LEU A 152 -3.49 -6.35 9.94
N SER A 153 -2.69 -6.00 10.94
CA SER A 153 -3.20 -5.47 12.20
C SER A 153 -3.57 -3.99 12.14
N VAL A 154 -3.20 -3.28 11.07
CA VAL A 154 -3.39 -1.83 10.90
C VAL A 154 -4.80 -1.37 11.23
N GLY A 155 -5.81 -2.02 10.65
CA GLY A 155 -7.22 -1.62 10.87
C GLY A 155 -7.63 -1.74 12.34
N ARG A 156 -7.17 -2.78 13.04
CA ARG A 156 -7.46 -2.97 14.48
C ARG A 156 -6.64 -2.03 15.37
N MET A 157 -5.43 -1.65 14.93
CA MET A 157 -4.67 -0.58 15.57
C MET A 157 -5.42 0.75 15.53
N VAL A 158 -6.03 1.08 14.39
CA VAL A 158 -6.87 2.28 14.26
C VAL A 158 -8.07 2.19 15.21
N GLY A 159 -8.77 1.05 15.25
CA GLY A 159 -9.89 0.84 16.17
C GLY A 159 -9.49 1.04 17.63
N MET A 160 -8.38 0.45 18.04
CA MET A 160 -7.81 0.59 19.39
C MET A 160 -7.41 2.06 19.67
N GLY A 161 -6.66 2.70 18.77
CA GLY A 161 -6.21 4.06 18.93
C GLY A 161 -7.37 5.04 18.98
N MET A 162 -8.37 4.92 18.10
CA MET A 162 -9.57 5.76 18.13
C MET A 162 -10.38 5.58 19.41
N THR A 163 -10.54 4.34 19.87
CA THR A 163 -11.23 4.06 21.14
C THR A 163 -10.50 4.75 22.30
N THR A 164 -9.18 4.59 22.39
CA THR A 164 -8.34 5.23 23.41
C THR A 164 -8.42 6.75 23.33
N ALA A 165 -8.29 7.33 22.14
CA ALA A 165 -8.38 8.76 21.93
C ALA A 165 -9.76 9.32 22.33
N THR A 166 -10.84 8.61 21.93
CA THR A 166 -12.20 9.02 22.28
C THR A 166 -12.44 8.98 23.78
N ILE A 167 -11.96 7.96 24.49
CA ILE A 167 -12.09 7.86 25.95
C ILE A 167 -11.43 9.04 26.65
N ILE A 168 -10.21 9.41 26.27
CA ILE A 168 -9.44 10.50 26.91
C ILE A 168 -10.00 11.88 26.56
N MET A 169 -10.47 12.04 25.32
CA MET A 169 -10.98 13.32 24.81
C MET A 169 -12.50 13.46 24.89
N HIS A 170 -13.20 12.52 25.55
CA HIS A 170 -14.65 12.44 25.60
C HIS A 170 -15.30 13.73 26.13
N GLN A 171 -16.50 14.05 25.61
CA GLN A 171 -17.31 15.13 26.07
C GLN A 171 -18.01 14.76 27.41
N GLY A 172 -17.50 15.24 28.54
CA GLY A 172 -18.00 14.86 29.84
C GLY A 172 -17.56 13.47 30.31
N ILE A 173 -18.33 12.85 31.19
CA ILE A 173 -18.05 11.49 31.69
C ILE A 173 -18.28 10.47 30.56
N ASN A 174 -17.36 9.54 30.44
CA ASN A 174 -17.47 8.49 29.40
C ASN A 174 -18.80 7.70 29.51
N THR A 175 -19.45 7.49 28.37
CA THR A 175 -20.70 6.72 28.27
C THR A 175 -20.49 5.23 28.37
N GLY A 176 -19.28 4.74 28.10
CA GLY A 176 -18.88 3.33 28.18
C GLY A 176 -17.88 3.07 29.29
N SER A 177 -17.75 1.81 29.68
CA SER A 177 -16.74 1.35 30.63
C SER A 177 -15.63 0.60 29.92
N VAL A 178 -14.41 0.67 30.46
CA VAL A 178 -13.25 -0.15 30.03
C VAL A 178 -12.86 -1.05 31.17
N PHE A 179 -12.90 -2.36 30.98
CA PHE A 179 -12.75 -3.39 32.02
C PHE A 179 -13.70 -3.18 33.22
N GLY A 180 -14.90 -2.63 32.98
CA GLY A 180 -15.87 -2.34 34.02
C GLY A 180 -15.69 -1.01 34.76
N HIS A 181 -14.62 -0.26 34.49
CA HIS A 181 -14.36 1.06 35.05
C HIS A 181 -14.74 2.16 34.07
N ILE A 182 -15.43 3.18 34.58
CA ILE A 182 -15.74 4.40 33.82
C ILE A 182 -14.59 5.39 34.06
N PHE A 183 -13.90 5.75 32.99
CA PHE A 183 -12.83 6.76 33.07
C PHE A 183 -13.43 8.16 32.96
N ASP A 184 -13.02 9.02 33.86
CA ASP A 184 -13.40 10.42 33.88
C ASP A 184 -12.16 11.31 33.73
N PHE A 185 -12.11 12.03 32.63
CA PHE A 185 -11.04 12.98 32.32
C PHE A 185 -11.52 14.43 32.38
N THR A 186 -12.74 14.71 32.91
CA THR A 186 -13.30 16.07 32.96
C THR A 186 -12.47 17.03 33.80
N GLY A 187 -11.78 16.53 34.83
CA GLY A 187 -10.86 17.31 35.66
C GLY A 187 -9.52 17.66 35.00
N VAL A 188 -9.23 17.14 33.82
CA VAL A 188 -7.96 17.37 33.08
C VAL A 188 -8.19 18.47 32.04
N PRO A 189 -7.32 19.53 31.99
CA PRO A 189 -7.42 20.59 30.98
C PRO A 189 -7.47 19.99 29.54
N THR A 190 -8.34 20.58 28.70
CA THR A 190 -8.57 20.08 27.34
C THR A 190 -7.28 19.92 26.51
N GLY A 191 -6.36 20.90 26.60
CA GLY A 191 -5.07 20.80 25.90
C GLY A 191 -4.21 19.63 26.40
N ALA A 192 -4.23 19.33 27.70
CA ALA A 192 -3.51 18.17 28.25
C ALA A 192 -4.13 16.84 27.78
N ARG A 193 -5.48 16.76 27.72
CA ARG A 193 -6.18 15.56 27.16
C ARG A 193 -5.78 15.28 25.73
N VAL A 194 -5.62 16.30 24.90
CA VAL A 194 -5.17 16.17 23.50
C VAL A 194 -3.78 15.51 23.42
N VAL A 195 -2.83 15.99 24.25
CA VAL A 195 -1.46 15.45 24.27
C VAL A 195 -1.42 14.04 24.87
N ILE A 196 -2.14 13.83 25.99
CA ILE A 196 -2.23 12.49 26.62
C ILE A 196 -2.83 11.47 25.65
N ALA A 197 -3.90 11.84 24.93
CA ALA A 197 -4.51 10.98 23.93
C ALA A 197 -3.54 10.61 22.80
N LEU A 198 -2.79 11.59 22.28
CA LEU A 198 -1.76 11.32 21.27
C LEU A 198 -0.71 10.35 21.77
N LEU A 199 -0.14 10.60 22.95
CA LEU A 199 0.89 9.75 23.52
C LEU A 199 0.35 8.34 23.82
N ALA A 200 -0.86 8.23 24.38
CA ALA A 200 -1.49 6.94 24.64
C ALA A 200 -1.72 6.14 23.35
N CYS A 201 -2.20 6.78 22.28
CA CYS A 201 -2.36 6.12 20.98
C CYS A 201 -1.02 5.64 20.41
N ILE A 202 0.02 6.48 20.45
CA ILE A 202 1.35 6.11 19.96
C ILE A 202 1.91 4.94 20.79
N VAL A 203 1.87 5.02 22.11
CA VAL A 203 2.41 3.97 22.99
C VAL A 203 1.70 2.64 22.78
N LEU A 204 0.36 2.63 22.78
CA LEU A 204 -0.41 1.40 22.59
C LEU A 204 -0.20 0.79 21.21
N CYS A 205 -0.30 1.58 20.15
CA CYS A 205 -0.07 1.07 18.80
C CYS A 205 1.37 0.57 18.61
N THR A 206 2.36 1.31 19.13
CA THR A 206 3.78 0.88 19.05
C THR A 206 4.02 -0.37 19.87
N PHE A 207 3.41 -0.51 21.04
CA PHE A 207 3.53 -1.70 21.88
C PHE A 207 3.06 -2.96 21.14
N PHE A 208 1.84 -2.94 20.60
CA PHE A 208 1.30 -4.11 19.90
C PHE A 208 2.01 -4.38 18.57
N THR A 209 2.37 -3.37 17.78
CA THR A 209 3.18 -3.58 16.57
C THR A 209 4.56 -4.12 16.90
N SER A 210 5.17 -3.68 18.01
CA SER A 210 6.48 -4.18 18.44
C SER A 210 6.42 -5.66 18.86
N ILE A 211 5.31 -6.12 19.43
CA ILE A 211 5.09 -7.56 19.71
C ILE A 211 5.11 -8.34 18.40
N ALA A 212 4.32 -7.95 17.42
CA ALA A 212 4.31 -8.62 16.10
C ALA A 212 5.70 -8.55 15.44
N GLY A 213 6.38 -7.40 15.52
CA GLY A 213 7.73 -7.20 15.04
C GLY A 213 8.78 -8.06 15.74
N PHE A 214 8.67 -8.24 17.06
CA PHE A 214 9.55 -9.11 17.82
C PHE A 214 9.43 -10.57 17.37
N PHE A 215 8.21 -11.09 17.22
CA PHE A 215 8.00 -12.46 16.74
C PHE A 215 8.53 -12.63 15.31
N THR A 216 8.29 -11.65 14.45
CA THR A 216 8.83 -11.66 13.08
C THR A 216 10.35 -11.62 13.06
N ALA A 217 10.97 -10.72 13.81
CA ALA A 217 12.41 -10.51 13.78
C ALA A 217 13.20 -11.60 14.53
N LYS A 218 12.72 -12.06 15.69
CA LYS A 218 13.42 -13.03 16.53
C LYS A 218 13.21 -14.46 16.09
N PHE A 219 11.96 -14.84 15.79
CA PHE A 219 11.61 -16.22 15.43
C PHE A 219 11.52 -16.44 13.93
N LYS A 220 11.84 -15.40 13.13
CA LYS A 220 11.77 -15.45 11.66
C LYS A 220 10.38 -15.89 11.15
N MET A 221 9.33 -15.56 11.90
CA MET A 221 7.96 -15.81 11.50
C MET A 221 7.61 -14.93 10.32
N HIS A 222 6.82 -15.47 9.39
CA HIS A 222 6.35 -14.64 8.28
C HIS A 222 5.50 -13.47 8.83
N PRO A 223 5.75 -12.22 8.43
CA PRO A 223 5.04 -11.04 8.96
C PRO A 223 3.52 -11.16 8.89
N PHE A 224 2.99 -11.77 7.83
CA PHE A 224 1.56 -12.04 7.68
C PHE A 224 0.96 -12.81 8.87
N ILE A 225 1.66 -13.86 9.36
CA ILE A 225 1.16 -14.69 10.46
C ILE A 225 1.20 -13.93 11.78
N SER A 226 2.32 -13.26 12.08
CA SER A 226 2.48 -12.51 13.32
C SER A 226 1.51 -11.31 13.40
N THR A 227 1.29 -10.60 12.31
CA THR A 227 0.37 -9.46 12.28
C THR A 227 -1.09 -9.87 12.25
N MET A 228 -1.43 -11.00 11.60
CA MET A 228 -2.78 -11.58 11.65
C MET A 228 -3.15 -12.03 13.07
N ALA A 229 -2.24 -12.72 13.77
CA ALA A 229 -2.44 -13.08 15.16
C ALA A 229 -2.62 -11.84 16.05
N ASN A 230 -1.77 -10.83 15.85
CA ASN A 230 -1.84 -9.55 16.56
C ASN A 230 -3.19 -8.83 16.30
N MET A 231 -3.67 -8.84 15.07
CA MET A 231 -4.99 -8.29 14.69
C MET A 231 -6.12 -8.91 15.55
N LEU A 232 -6.13 -10.24 15.67
CA LEU A 232 -7.16 -10.96 16.43
C LEU A 232 -7.04 -10.67 17.93
N VAL A 233 -5.82 -10.64 18.46
CA VAL A 233 -5.55 -10.33 19.88
C VAL A 233 -6.03 -8.91 20.21
N ILE A 234 -5.68 -7.91 19.41
CA ILE A 234 -6.12 -6.52 19.64
C ILE A 234 -7.64 -6.43 19.58
N PHE A 235 -8.27 -7.02 18.56
CA PHE A 235 -9.73 -7.00 18.44
C PHE A 235 -10.41 -7.65 19.65
N GLY A 236 -9.90 -8.79 20.09
CA GLY A 236 -10.39 -9.49 21.28
C GLY A 236 -10.26 -8.66 22.55
N ILE A 237 -9.07 -8.10 22.81
CA ILE A 237 -8.81 -7.25 23.98
C ILE A 237 -9.71 -6.02 23.99
N VAL A 238 -9.75 -5.27 22.88
CA VAL A 238 -10.54 -4.04 22.82
C VAL A 238 -12.03 -4.34 22.94
N THR A 239 -12.53 -5.38 22.26
CA THR A 239 -13.95 -5.79 22.36
C THR A 239 -14.31 -6.23 23.76
N TYR A 240 -13.47 -7.03 24.40
CA TYR A 240 -13.68 -7.48 25.78
C TYR A 240 -13.64 -6.30 26.76
N ALA A 241 -12.64 -5.43 26.65
CA ALA A 241 -12.46 -4.27 27.50
C ALA A 241 -13.64 -3.29 27.44
N THR A 242 -14.16 -3.06 26.22
CA THR A 242 -15.23 -2.08 25.95
C THR A 242 -16.63 -2.70 25.92
N LYS A 243 -16.74 -4.03 26.08
CA LYS A 243 -17.98 -4.80 25.87
C LYS A 243 -18.58 -4.58 24.48
N GLY A 244 -17.76 -4.23 23.48
CA GLY A 244 -18.18 -3.93 22.11
C GLY A 244 -18.94 -2.60 21.95
N VAL A 245 -19.05 -1.79 23.00
CA VAL A 245 -19.75 -0.50 22.97
C VAL A 245 -18.87 0.55 22.28
N SER A 246 -19.50 1.40 21.47
CA SER A 246 -18.85 2.58 20.91
C SER A 246 -18.88 3.72 21.93
N PHE A 247 -17.76 4.40 22.09
CA PHE A 247 -17.67 5.61 22.89
C PHE A 247 -18.16 6.80 22.06
N GLY A 248 -18.92 7.69 22.65
CA GLY A 248 -19.59 8.82 22.00
C GLY A 248 -18.67 9.86 21.37
N ALA A 249 -19.08 11.12 21.43
CA ALA A 249 -18.35 12.22 20.83
C ALA A 249 -17.23 12.75 21.74
N ILE A 250 -16.17 13.26 21.15
CA ILE A 250 -15.15 14.04 21.84
C ILE A 250 -15.63 15.48 22.06
N GLU A 251 -14.97 16.20 22.95
CA GLU A 251 -15.30 17.60 23.24
C GLU A 251 -15.23 18.47 21.97
N PRO A 252 -16.26 19.27 21.64
CA PRO A 252 -16.37 19.98 20.36
C PRO A 252 -15.23 20.96 20.04
N VAL A 253 -14.51 21.43 21.07
CA VAL A 253 -13.36 22.32 20.89
C VAL A 253 -12.13 21.60 20.38
N ILE A 254 -11.97 20.31 20.72
CA ILE A 254 -10.77 19.51 20.43
C ILE A 254 -10.49 19.36 18.92
N PRO A 255 -11.45 19.06 18.03
CA PRO A 255 -11.17 19.02 16.59
C PRO A 255 -10.54 20.31 16.07
N ASN A 256 -11.03 21.47 16.53
CA ASN A 256 -10.48 22.76 16.12
C ASN A 256 -9.08 23.05 16.71
N MET A 257 -8.71 22.41 17.82
CA MET A 257 -7.35 22.50 18.36
C MET A 257 -6.35 21.66 17.56
N ILE A 258 -6.76 20.48 17.07
CA ILE A 258 -5.89 19.52 16.38
C ILE A 258 -5.81 19.82 14.88
N ILE A 259 -6.98 20.06 14.27
CA ILE A 259 -7.17 20.21 12.82
C ILE A 259 -7.99 21.47 12.49
N PRO A 260 -7.53 22.67 12.89
CA PRO A 260 -8.25 23.90 12.57
C PRO A 260 -8.43 24.06 11.06
N LYS A 261 -9.46 24.78 10.65
CA LYS A 261 -9.65 25.21 9.27
C LYS A 261 -9.09 26.61 9.07
N LEU A 262 -8.10 26.76 8.20
CA LEU A 262 -7.53 28.05 7.83
C LEU A 262 -8.20 28.55 6.54
N ASN A 263 -9.05 29.56 6.62
CA ASN A 263 -9.80 30.09 5.47
C ASN A 263 -10.52 29.00 4.65
N GLY A 264 -11.11 28.02 5.32
CA GLY A 264 -11.77 26.88 4.68
C GLY A 264 -10.85 25.73 4.30
N PHE A 265 -9.54 25.91 4.38
CA PHE A 265 -8.57 24.84 4.11
C PHE A 265 -8.36 23.96 5.34
N PRO A 266 -8.56 22.62 5.24
CA PRO A 266 -8.39 21.70 6.36
C PRO A 266 -6.92 21.43 6.64
N THR A 267 -6.43 21.84 7.82
CA THR A 267 -5.00 21.68 8.20
C THR A 267 -4.57 20.23 8.40
N ILE A 268 -5.50 19.28 8.49
CA ILE A 268 -5.17 17.84 8.54
C ILE A 268 -4.34 17.38 7.33
N ILE A 269 -4.46 18.06 6.18
CA ILE A 269 -3.67 17.80 4.99
C ILE A 269 -2.19 18.13 5.25
N LEU A 270 -1.92 19.19 6.02
CA LEU A 270 -0.55 19.58 6.38
C LEU A 270 0.13 18.52 7.26
N TRP A 271 -0.63 17.86 8.16
CA TRP A 271 -0.12 16.74 8.93
C TRP A 271 0.32 15.57 8.04
N ALA A 272 -0.47 15.25 7.02
CA ALA A 272 -0.11 14.20 6.06
C ALA A 272 1.15 14.57 5.25
N VAL A 273 1.26 15.82 4.79
CA VAL A 273 2.45 16.31 4.07
C VAL A 273 3.68 16.27 5.00
N ALA A 274 3.55 16.67 6.24
CA ALA A 274 4.63 16.58 7.22
C ALA A 274 5.08 15.14 7.46
N ALA A 275 4.12 14.20 7.60
CA ALA A 275 4.43 12.78 7.75
C ALA A 275 5.19 12.22 6.54
N ILE A 276 4.75 12.55 5.32
CA ILE A 276 5.45 12.16 4.08
C ILE A 276 6.89 12.69 4.09
N ALA A 277 7.07 13.97 4.42
CA ALA A 277 8.40 14.59 4.44
C ALA A 277 9.32 13.95 5.49
N ILE A 278 8.81 13.66 6.70
CA ILE A 278 9.57 13.02 7.78
C ILE A 278 9.94 11.58 7.37
N VAL A 279 9.01 10.78 6.89
CA VAL A 279 9.27 9.39 6.49
C VAL A 279 10.20 9.35 5.29
N TRP A 280 10.03 10.24 4.30
CA TRP A 280 10.94 10.39 3.17
C TRP A 280 12.37 10.70 3.64
N PHE A 281 12.52 11.63 4.60
CA PHE A 281 13.82 11.95 5.18
C PHE A 281 14.43 10.75 5.89
N ILE A 282 13.65 10.04 6.74
CA ILE A 282 14.13 8.85 7.45
C ILE A 282 14.62 7.79 6.46
N TRP A 283 13.85 7.48 5.42
CA TRP A 283 14.22 6.42 4.47
C TRP A 283 15.39 6.78 3.57
N ASN A 284 15.47 8.04 3.09
CA ASN A 284 16.46 8.42 2.09
C ASN A 284 17.72 9.05 2.69
N LYS A 285 17.67 9.60 3.89
CA LYS A 285 18.78 10.38 4.46
C LYS A 285 19.40 9.78 5.71
N THR A 286 18.77 8.76 6.33
CA THR A 286 19.32 8.13 7.54
C THR A 286 19.94 6.75 7.24
N THR A 287 20.81 6.29 8.17
CA THR A 287 21.38 4.95 8.13
C THR A 287 20.32 3.88 8.32
N PHE A 288 19.28 4.15 9.12
CA PHE A 288 18.15 3.25 9.30
C PHE A 288 17.43 2.96 7.98
N GLY A 289 17.11 3.99 7.19
CA GLY A 289 16.49 3.81 5.89
C GLY A 289 17.35 3.02 4.91
N LYS A 290 18.66 3.31 4.83
CA LYS A 290 19.60 2.54 4.00
C LYS A 290 19.61 1.06 4.40
N ASN A 291 19.65 0.79 5.70
CA ASN A 291 19.64 -0.57 6.25
C ASN A 291 18.29 -1.27 5.97
N LEU A 292 17.18 -0.51 5.99
CA LEU A 292 15.85 -1.02 5.65
C LEU A 292 15.81 -1.57 4.21
N TYR A 293 16.32 -0.81 3.24
CA TYR A 293 16.45 -1.28 1.86
C TYR A 293 17.43 -2.44 1.71
N ALA A 294 18.55 -2.43 2.44
CA ALA A 294 19.52 -3.51 2.38
C ALA A 294 18.93 -4.83 2.90
N VAL A 295 18.23 -4.79 4.05
CA VAL A 295 17.56 -5.96 4.63
C VAL A 295 16.41 -6.44 3.77
N GLY A 296 15.63 -5.52 3.18
CA GLY A 296 14.54 -5.86 2.27
C GLY A 296 15.01 -6.56 1.00
N GLY A 297 16.12 -6.09 0.43
CA GLY A 297 16.68 -6.69 -0.79
C GLY A 297 17.30 -8.07 -0.57
N ASN A 298 18.12 -8.23 0.48
CA ASN A 298 18.69 -9.53 0.87
C ASN A 298 19.08 -9.52 2.35
N PRO A 299 18.28 -10.14 3.24
CA PRO A 299 18.57 -10.19 4.68
C PRO A 299 19.88 -10.90 5.03
N GLU A 300 20.25 -11.95 4.27
CA GLU A 300 21.49 -12.70 4.52
C GLU A 300 22.71 -11.90 4.15
N ALA A 301 22.72 -11.25 3.00
CA ALA A 301 23.79 -10.37 2.58
C ALA A 301 23.94 -9.16 3.52
N ALA A 302 22.83 -8.60 3.99
CA ALA A 302 22.80 -7.54 4.98
C ALA A 302 23.44 -7.97 6.31
N ALA A 303 23.10 -9.19 6.79
CA ALA A 303 23.67 -9.74 8.01
C ALA A 303 25.19 -9.95 7.90
N VAL A 304 25.70 -10.50 6.80
CA VAL A 304 27.15 -10.67 6.54
C VAL A 304 27.86 -9.32 6.48
N SER A 305 27.18 -8.27 6.01
CA SER A 305 27.69 -6.90 5.98
C SER A 305 27.64 -6.19 7.36
N GLY A 306 27.29 -6.90 8.44
CA GLY A 306 27.24 -6.38 9.80
C GLY A 306 25.95 -5.62 10.15
N ILE A 307 24.93 -5.65 9.30
CA ILE A 307 23.63 -5.02 9.58
C ILE A 307 22.79 -5.95 10.45
N SER A 308 22.33 -5.47 11.61
CA SER A 308 21.43 -6.24 12.47
C SER A 308 20.04 -6.32 11.87
N VAL A 309 19.73 -7.44 11.20
CA VAL A 309 18.40 -7.70 10.61
C VAL A 309 17.30 -7.60 11.68
N PHE A 310 17.57 -8.12 12.90
CA PHE A 310 16.63 -8.03 14.02
C PHE A 310 16.27 -6.57 14.36
N ALA A 311 17.28 -5.73 14.55
CA ALA A 311 17.08 -4.33 14.94
C ALA A 311 16.36 -3.52 13.84
N VAL A 312 16.71 -3.77 12.58
CA VAL A 312 16.07 -3.09 11.44
C VAL A 312 14.60 -3.50 11.30
N THR A 313 14.32 -4.81 11.38
CA THR A 313 12.96 -5.31 11.29
C THR A 313 12.10 -4.80 12.45
N LEU A 314 12.57 -4.94 13.69
CA LEU A 314 11.85 -4.43 14.86
C LEU A 314 11.65 -2.90 14.78
N GLY A 315 12.69 -2.16 14.35
CA GLY A 315 12.61 -0.71 14.16
C GLY A 315 11.56 -0.30 13.14
N ALA A 316 11.37 -1.07 12.05
CA ALA A 316 10.32 -0.82 11.06
C ALA A 316 8.92 -1.00 11.67
N PHE A 317 8.71 -2.04 12.48
CA PHE A 317 7.45 -2.24 13.21
C PHE A 317 7.19 -1.15 14.25
N VAL A 318 8.22 -0.70 14.98
CA VAL A 318 8.13 0.43 15.92
C VAL A 318 7.71 1.71 15.17
N MET A 319 8.37 2.01 14.05
CA MET A 319 8.03 3.18 13.23
C MET A 319 6.59 3.09 12.70
N ALA A 320 6.17 1.91 12.25
CA ALA A 320 4.79 1.70 11.80
C ALA A 320 3.79 1.95 12.94
N GLY A 321 4.06 1.44 14.14
CA GLY A 321 3.20 1.66 15.32
C GLY A 321 3.06 3.13 15.71
N ILE A 322 4.14 3.91 15.64
CA ILE A 322 4.11 5.36 15.86
C ILE A 322 3.18 6.03 14.83
N LEU A 323 3.31 5.67 13.56
CA LEU A 323 2.48 6.22 12.49
C LEU A 323 1.01 5.82 12.64
N TYR A 324 0.73 4.57 13.02
CA TYR A 324 -0.65 4.11 13.26
C TYR A 324 -1.30 4.83 14.44
N GLY A 325 -0.55 5.03 15.53
CA GLY A 325 -1.02 5.77 16.70
C GLY A 325 -1.35 7.22 16.36
N PHE A 326 -0.46 7.87 15.60
CA PHE A 326 -0.68 9.25 15.16
C PHE A 326 -1.87 9.35 14.18
N GLY A 327 -1.95 8.43 13.21
CA GLY A 327 -3.06 8.38 12.25
C GLY A 327 -4.42 8.14 12.91
N SER A 328 -4.49 7.26 13.91
CA SER A 328 -5.73 7.00 14.67
C SER A 328 -6.19 8.20 15.52
N TRP A 329 -5.25 8.93 16.12
CA TRP A 329 -5.54 10.15 16.85
C TRP A 329 -6.08 11.26 15.92
N LEU A 330 -5.47 11.45 14.73
CA LEU A 330 -5.98 12.38 13.73
C LEU A 330 -7.36 11.97 13.20
N GLU A 331 -7.58 10.69 13.02
CA GLU A 331 -8.88 10.18 12.58
C GLU A 331 -9.96 10.39 13.62
N CYS A 332 -9.63 10.21 14.92
CA CYS A 332 -10.54 10.53 16.03
C CYS A 332 -10.95 12.01 16.01
N ALA A 333 -10.00 12.92 15.79
CA ALA A 333 -10.29 14.34 15.67
C ALA A 333 -11.17 14.65 14.44
N ARG A 334 -10.90 14.00 13.30
CA ARG A 334 -11.67 14.17 12.05
C ARG A 334 -13.11 13.67 12.19
N MET A 335 -13.30 12.54 12.86
CA MET A 335 -14.62 11.90 13.05
C MET A 335 -15.36 12.43 14.27
N VAL A 336 -14.76 13.33 15.03
CA VAL A 336 -15.33 13.91 16.27
C VAL A 336 -15.62 12.81 17.31
N GLY A 337 -14.79 11.78 17.37
CA GLY A 337 -14.92 10.66 18.29
C GLY A 337 -15.43 9.38 17.61
N SER A 338 -16.39 8.71 18.23
CA SER A 338 -17.00 7.44 17.76
C SER A 338 -16.04 6.25 17.72
N GLY A 339 -15.05 6.20 18.63
CA GLY A 339 -14.13 5.06 18.77
C GLY A 339 -14.85 3.79 19.11
N SER A 340 -14.56 2.70 18.38
CA SER A 340 -15.06 1.36 18.64
C SER A 340 -14.05 0.31 18.17
N ALA A 341 -14.12 -0.89 18.73
CA ALA A 341 -13.27 -2.03 18.35
C ALA A 341 -13.40 -2.41 16.86
N ALA A 342 -14.56 -2.15 16.26
CA ALA A 342 -14.83 -2.47 14.86
C ALA A 342 -14.35 -1.36 13.88
N TYR A 343 -14.00 -0.17 14.38
CA TYR A 343 -13.54 0.90 13.52
C TYR A 343 -12.24 0.51 12.80
N GLY A 344 -12.06 0.96 11.60
CA GLY A 344 -10.88 0.64 10.79
C GLY A 344 -10.87 -0.78 10.18
N GLN A 345 -11.96 -1.53 10.26
CA GLN A 345 -12.06 -2.82 9.59
C GLN A 345 -11.86 -2.66 8.08
N GLY A 346 -10.92 -3.43 7.49
CA GLY A 346 -10.58 -3.37 6.07
C GLY A 346 -9.58 -2.27 5.69
N TRP A 347 -9.16 -1.41 6.63
CA TRP A 347 -8.18 -0.37 6.35
C TRP A 347 -6.75 -0.88 6.15
N ASP A 348 -6.48 -2.10 6.56
CA ASP A 348 -5.29 -2.88 6.21
C ASP A 348 -5.19 -3.06 4.69
N MET A 349 -6.28 -3.48 4.05
CA MET A 349 -6.33 -3.62 2.59
C MET A 349 -6.20 -2.27 1.86
N ASP A 350 -6.85 -1.23 2.38
CA ASP A 350 -6.74 0.13 1.83
C ASP A 350 -5.28 0.63 1.88
N ALA A 351 -4.59 0.42 3.02
CA ALA A 351 -3.21 0.84 3.21
C ALA A 351 -2.24 0.07 2.31
N ILE A 352 -2.41 -1.25 2.20
CA ILE A 352 -1.62 -2.11 1.31
C ILE A 352 -1.84 -1.70 -0.16
N ALA A 353 -3.11 -1.53 -0.56
CA ALA A 353 -3.46 -1.12 -1.92
C ALA A 353 -2.84 0.25 -2.27
N ALA A 354 -2.88 1.22 -1.34
CA ALA A 354 -2.24 2.52 -1.54
C ALA A 354 -0.73 2.41 -1.76
N CYS A 355 -0.05 1.53 -1.00
CA CYS A 355 1.39 1.28 -1.15
C CYS A 355 1.71 0.65 -2.52
N VAL A 356 0.95 -0.38 -2.93
CA VAL A 356 1.15 -1.08 -4.20
C VAL A 356 0.90 -0.16 -5.39
N VAL A 357 -0.20 0.61 -5.34
CA VAL A 357 -0.50 1.64 -6.34
C VAL A 357 0.59 2.71 -6.36
N GLY A 358 1.13 3.07 -5.19
CA GLY A 358 2.27 3.98 -5.05
C GLY A 358 3.60 3.43 -5.57
N GLY A 359 3.66 2.16 -6.01
CA GLY A 359 4.85 1.55 -6.60
C GLY A 359 5.81 0.92 -5.58
N VAL A 360 5.37 0.71 -4.33
CA VAL A 360 6.18 -0.03 -3.34
C VAL A 360 6.19 -1.51 -3.71
N SER A 361 7.41 -2.07 -3.91
CA SER A 361 7.59 -3.45 -4.33
C SER A 361 7.51 -4.42 -3.15
N PHE A 362 6.85 -5.56 -3.31
CA PHE A 362 6.86 -6.67 -2.35
C PHE A 362 8.14 -7.52 -2.41
N THR A 363 8.99 -7.27 -3.37
CA THR A 363 10.27 -8.01 -3.53
C THR A 363 11.48 -7.28 -2.96
N GLY A 364 11.25 -6.20 -2.23
CA GLY A 364 12.29 -5.35 -1.65
C GLY A 364 12.72 -4.21 -2.57
#